data_7be82cceb67ab33a726f986e96c75f3a
#
_entry.id   7be82cceb67ab33a726f986e96c75f3a
#
_cell.length_a   1.000
_cell.length_b   1.000
_cell.length_c   1.000
_cell.angle_alpha   90.00
_cell.angle_beta   90.00
_cell.angle_gamma   90.00
#
_symmetry.space_group_name_H-M   'P 1'
#
loop_
_entity.id
_entity.type
_entity.pdbx_description
1 polymer ?
#
loop_
_entity_poly.entity_id
_entity_poly.type
_entity_poly.pdbx_seq_one_letter_code
_entity_poly.pdbx_strand_id
1 'polypeptide(L)'
;MKSQLFDIRREYKKGRLTPGNLNDNPFEQFDHWLNDAIHSDEYEPTAMTVATVSTDGHPSTRTVLLKGVENGRFIFFTNYESRKGRQLTTNPYI
;
A
#
# COMPACT_ATOMS: atom_id res chain seq x y z
N MET A 1 -18.56 4.69 24.16
CA MET A 1 -17.78 4.30 22.97
C MET A 1 -16.79 5.37 22.54
N LYS A 2 -17.21 6.61 22.38
CA LYS A 2 -16.33 7.70 21.93
C LYS A 2 -15.10 7.91 22.81
N SER A 3 -15.28 7.94 24.14
CA SER A 3 -14.15 8.14 25.06
C SER A 3 -13.18 6.98 25.05
N GLN A 4 -13.68 5.74 24.85
CA GLN A 4 -12.83 4.56 24.74
C GLN A 4 -11.95 4.63 23.50
N LEU A 5 -12.50 5.10 22.39
CA LEU A 5 -11.74 5.24 21.14
C LEU A 5 -10.64 6.29 21.27
N PHE A 6 -10.93 7.39 21.97
CA PHE A 6 -9.93 8.43 22.23
C PHE A 6 -8.73 7.92 23.02
N ASP A 7 -8.98 6.98 23.93
CA ASP A 7 -7.94 6.48 24.82
C ASP A 7 -7.11 5.35 24.22
N ILE A 8 -7.54 4.77 23.09
CA ILE A 8 -6.79 3.71 22.44
C ILE A 8 -5.56 4.30 21.74
N ARG A 9 -4.40 3.94 22.27
CA ARG A 9 -3.12 4.37 21.71
C ARG A 9 -2.16 3.19 21.66
N ARG A 10 -1.35 3.17 20.61
CA ARG A 10 -0.27 2.21 20.50
C ARG A 10 1.01 2.95 20.18
N GLU A 11 2.06 2.69 20.95
CA GLU A 11 3.38 3.22 20.64
C GLU A 11 4.06 2.34 19.60
N TYR A 12 4.58 2.97 18.56
CA TYR A 12 5.28 2.28 17.49
C TYR A 12 6.77 2.25 17.83
N LYS A 13 7.25 1.08 18.33
CA LYS A 13 8.62 0.93 18.83
C LYS A 13 9.50 0.01 17.99
N LYS A 14 9.01 -0.46 16.84
CA LYS A 14 9.74 -1.45 16.03
C LYS A 14 10.90 -0.89 15.21
N GLY A 15 11.36 0.29 15.49
CA GLY A 15 12.46 0.90 14.80
C GLY A 15 12.29 2.40 14.72
N ARG A 16 13.33 3.07 14.26
CA ARG A 16 13.32 4.52 14.12
C ARG A 16 13.61 4.88 12.67
N LEU A 17 12.81 5.79 12.14
CA LEU A 17 13.04 6.36 10.82
C LEU A 17 13.90 7.61 11.00
N THR A 18 15.15 7.51 10.61
CA THR A 18 16.09 8.62 10.68
C THR A 18 16.70 8.87 9.31
N PRO A 19 17.17 10.11 9.01
CA PRO A 19 17.80 10.37 7.71
C PRO A 19 18.96 9.45 7.40
N GLY A 20 19.74 9.02 8.42
CA GLY A 20 20.87 8.12 8.24
C GLY A 20 20.45 6.69 7.86
N ASN A 21 19.19 6.32 8.09
CA ASN A 21 18.66 4.98 7.78
C ASN A 21 17.86 4.95 6.49
N LEU A 22 17.77 6.06 5.77
CA LEU A 22 17.00 6.15 4.54
C LEU A 22 17.91 5.98 3.32
N ASN A 23 17.40 5.26 2.33
CA ASN A 23 18.03 5.18 1.02
C ASN A 23 17.61 6.39 0.18
N ASP A 24 18.50 6.93 -0.64
CA ASP A 24 18.19 8.05 -1.51
C ASP A 24 17.18 7.67 -2.61
N ASN A 25 17.15 6.41 -3.00
CA ASN A 25 16.22 5.90 -3.99
C ASN A 25 15.00 5.30 -3.28
N PRO A 26 13.79 5.86 -3.46
CA PRO A 26 12.61 5.39 -2.76
C PRO A 26 12.21 3.96 -3.12
N PHE A 27 12.53 3.48 -4.32
CA PHE A 27 12.24 2.10 -4.70
C PHE A 27 13.17 1.12 -3.99
N GLU A 28 14.43 1.46 -3.80
CA GLU A 28 15.35 0.64 -3.01
C GLU A 28 14.94 0.65 -1.54
N GLN A 29 14.50 1.79 -1.02
CA GLN A 29 13.98 1.88 0.34
C GLN A 29 12.77 0.98 0.53
N PHE A 30 11.85 1.01 -0.44
CA PHE A 30 10.68 0.14 -0.40
C PHE A 30 11.07 -1.33 -0.43
N ASP A 31 12.04 -1.71 -1.25
CA ASP A 31 12.53 -3.09 -1.31
C ASP A 31 13.05 -3.56 0.04
N HIS A 32 13.81 -2.71 0.73
CA HIS A 32 14.34 -3.03 2.07
C HIS A 32 13.19 -3.25 3.06
N TRP A 33 12.21 -2.36 3.07
CA TRP A 33 11.06 -2.47 3.98
C TRP A 33 10.19 -3.68 3.67
N LEU A 34 9.97 -3.97 2.39
CA LEU A 34 9.20 -5.14 1.99
C LEU A 34 9.92 -6.42 2.42
N ASN A 35 11.22 -6.48 2.21
CA ASN A 35 12.03 -7.62 2.61
C ASN A 35 11.99 -7.82 4.13
N ASP A 36 12.07 -6.73 4.90
CA ASP A 36 11.91 -6.79 6.35
C ASP A 36 10.55 -7.33 6.74
N ALA A 37 9.48 -6.87 6.09
CA ALA A 37 8.13 -7.34 6.36
C ALA A 37 7.98 -8.83 6.05
N ILE A 38 8.53 -9.29 4.93
CA ILE A 38 8.48 -10.71 4.54
C ILE A 38 9.20 -11.59 5.59
N HIS A 39 10.31 -11.11 6.16
CA HIS A 39 11.11 -11.88 7.12
C HIS A 39 10.70 -11.67 8.58
N SER A 40 9.69 -10.88 8.87
CA SER A 40 9.28 -10.54 10.24
C SER A 40 7.96 -11.19 10.67
N ASP A 41 7.52 -12.23 10.00
CA ASP A 41 6.26 -12.95 10.30
C ASP A 41 5.01 -12.05 10.21
N GLU A 42 5.07 -10.97 9.45
CA GLU A 42 3.88 -10.17 9.19
C GLU A 42 2.87 -10.97 8.37
N TYR A 43 1.59 -10.90 8.77
CA TYR A 43 0.53 -11.55 8.02
C TYR A 43 0.30 -10.79 6.72
N GLU A 44 0.32 -11.52 5.60
CA GLU A 44 0.11 -10.95 4.26
C GLU A 44 1.03 -9.75 3.98
N PRO A 45 2.36 -9.91 3.99
CA PRO A 45 3.28 -8.77 3.84
C PRO A 45 3.20 -8.11 2.47
N THR A 46 2.63 -8.77 1.45
CA THR A 46 2.48 -8.19 0.11
C THR A 46 1.12 -7.53 -0.10
N ALA A 47 0.22 -7.61 0.89
CA ALA A 47 -1.09 -6.97 0.79
C ALA A 47 -0.93 -5.46 0.77
N MET A 48 -1.64 -4.81 -0.15
CA MET A 48 -1.66 -3.36 -0.24
C MET A 48 -3.06 -2.88 -0.59
N THR A 49 -3.37 -1.67 -0.20
CA THR A 49 -4.64 -1.04 -0.54
C THR A 49 -4.46 -0.15 -1.76
N VAL A 50 -5.27 -0.36 -2.77
CA VAL A 50 -5.32 0.52 -3.93
C VAL A 50 -6.62 1.30 -3.94
N ALA A 51 -6.55 2.54 -4.37
CA ALA A 51 -7.70 3.42 -4.50
C ALA A 51 -7.89 3.79 -5.97
N THR A 52 -9.11 3.73 -6.45
CA THR A 52 -9.49 4.16 -7.79
C THR A 52 -10.67 5.11 -7.69
N VAL A 53 -10.95 5.86 -8.74
CA VAL A 53 -11.97 6.91 -8.72
C VAL A 53 -12.94 6.68 -9.88
N SER A 54 -14.23 6.77 -9.58
CA SER A 54 -15.29 6.68 -10.58
C SER A 54 -15.39 7.97 -11.41
N THR A 55 -16.20 7.92 -12.47
CA THR A 55 -16.41 9.08 -13.35
C THR A 55 -17.02 10.28 -12.64
N ASP A 56 -17.81 10.04 -11.59
CA ASP A 56 -18.43 11.10 -10.79
C ASP A 56 -17.60 11.50 -9.57
N GLY A 57 -16.34 11.07 -9.51
CA GLY A 57 -15.41 11.51 -8.49
C GLY A 57 -15.46 10.75 -7.19
N HIS A 58 -16.18 9.63 -7.13
CA HIS A 58 -16.25 8.83 -5.91
C HIS A 58 -15.10 7.84 -5.84
N PRO A 59 -14.27 7.89 -4.80
CA PRO A 59 -13.18 6.92 -4.64
C PRO A 59 -13.69 5.59 -4.10
N SER A 60 -13.00 4.53 -4.46
CA SER A 60 -13.19 3.22 -3.84
C SER A 60 -11.84 2.59 -3.62
N THR A 61 -11.73 1.75 -2.59
CA THR A 61 -10.49 1.08 -2.24
C THR A 61 -10.70 -0.42 -2.17
N ARG A 62 -9.62 -1.15 -2.34
CA ARG A 62 -9.61 -2.60 -2.17
C ARG A 62 -8.21 -3.08 -1.90
N THR A 63 -8.11 -4.25 -1.27
CA THR A 63 -6.84 -4.89 -1.02
C THR A 63 -6.47 -5.75 -2.23
N VAL A 64 -5.24 -5.61 -2.68
CA VAL A 64 -4.65 -6.47 -3.71
C VAL A 64 -3.31 -6.98 -3.19
N LEU A 65 -2.74 -7.96 -3.87
CA LEU A 65 -1.42 -8.48 -3.52
C LEU A 65 -0.39 -7.96 -4.52
N LEU A 66 0.68 -7.37 -3.99
CA LEU A 66 1.80 -6.94 -4.81
C LEU A 66 2.50 -8.16 -5.40
N LYS A 67 2.69 -8.18 -6.72
CA LYS A 67 3.32 -9.30 -7.43
C LYS A 67 4.73 -8.98 -7.91
N GLY A 68 5.11 -7.73 -7.95
CA GLY A 68 6.44 -7.34 -8.34
C GLY A 68 6.61 -5.83 -8.33
N VAL A 69 7.87 -5.41 -8.36
CA VAL A 69 8.26 -4.01 -8.53
C VAL A 69 9.35 -4.00 -9.59
N GLU A 70 9.06 -3.43 -10.76
CA GLU A 70 9.99 -3.41 -11.89
C GLU A 70 10.01 -2.03 -12.52
N ASN A 71 11.19 -1.48 -12.73
CA ASN A 71 11.37 -0.20 -13.43
C ASN A 71 10.51 0.93 -12.83
N GLY A 72 10.43 1.00 -11.50
CA GLY A 72 9.61 2.00 -10.83
C GLY A 72 8.11 1.77 -10.91
N ARG A 73 7.70 0.54 -11.19
CA ARG A 73 6.28 0.19 -11.32
C ARG A 73 5.91 -0.91 -10.33
N PHE A 74 4.78 -0.72 -9.67
CA PHE A 74 4.20 -1.72 -8.78
C PHE A 74 3.24 -2.57 -9.59
N ILE A 75 3.42 -3.89 -9.55
CA ILE A 75 2.68 -4.84 -10.37
C ILE A 75 1.70 -5.62 -9.50
N PHE A 76 0.45 -5.63 -9.91
CA PHE A 76 -0.58 -6.48 -9.33
C PHE A 76 -1.51 -6.97 -10.45
N PHE A 77 -2.24 -8.05 -10.19
CA PHE A 77 -3.14 -8.62 -11.18
C PHE A 77 -4.58 -8.25 -10.86
N THR A 78 -5.36 -7.97 -11.89
CA THR A 78 -6.75 -7.57 -11.75
C THR A 78 -7.55 -7.99 -12.97
N ASN A 79 -8.88 -8.07 -12.80
CA ASN A 79 -9.81 -8.28 -13.90
C ASN A 79 -10.21 -6.92 -14.46
N TYR A 80 -10.07 -6.72 -15.76
CA TYR A 80 -10.45 -5.46 -16.42
C TYR A 80 -11.93 -5.16 -16.28
N GLU A 81 -12.78 -6.17 -16.11
CA GLU A 81 -14.23 -6.00 -15.94
C GLU A 81 -14.64 -5.77 -14.50
N SER A 82 -13.71 -5.80 -13.54
CA SER A 82 -14.00 -5.43 -12.16
C SER A 82 -14.29 -3.93 -12.05
N ARG A 83 -14.89 -3.52 -10.92
CA ARG A 83 -15.13 -2.10 -10.66
C ARG A 83 -13.85 -1.28 -10.77
N LYS A 84 -12.78 -1.79 -10.17
CA LYS A 84 -11.45 -1.17 -10.21
C LYS A 84 -10.94 -1.06 -11.65
N GLY A 85 -11.05 -2.14 -12.44
CA GLY A 85 -10.62 -2.13 -13.83
C GLY A 85 -11.41 -1.13 -14.68
N ARG A 86 -12.72 -1.06 -14.48
CA ARG A 86 -13.57 -0.09 -15.19
C ARG A 86 -13.25 1.35 -14.80
N GLN A 87 -13.00 1.59 -13.51
CA GLN A 87 -12.63 2.93 -13.04
C GLN A 87 -11.27 3.35 -13.61
N LEU A 88 -10.30 2.45 -13.71
CA LEU A 88 -8.99 2.75 -14.28
C LEU A 88 -9.06 3.05 -15.77
N THR A 89 -10.03 2.49 -16.50
CA THR A 89 -10.23 2.77 -17.92
C THR A 89 -10.62 4.23 -18.12
N THR A 90 -11.44 4.79 -17.24
CA THR A 90 -11.93 6.17 -17.35
C THR A 90 -11.04 7.17 -16.62
N ASN A 91 -10.37 6.73 -15.55
CA ASN A 91 -9.45 7.56 -14.77
C ASN A 91 -8.24 6.71 -14.38
N PRO A 92 -7.09 6.87 -15.07
CA PRO A 92 -5.92 6.02 -14.83
C PRO A 92 -5.14 6.35 -13.55
N TYR A 93 -5.54 7.35 -12.79
CA TYR A 93 -4.87 7.66 -11.51
C TYR A 93 -5.27 6.67 -10.43
N ILE A 94 -4.28 6.25 -9.69
CA ILE A 94 -4.45 5.20 -8.69
C ILE A 94 -3.58 5.52 -7.49
#